data_e49541cc64d548be7318d1327475305a
#
_entry.id   e49541cc64d548be7318d1327475305a
#
_cell.length_a   1.000
_cell.length_b   1.000
_cell.length_c   1.000
_cell.angle_alpha   90.00
_cell.angle_beta   90.00
_cell.angle_gamma   90.00
#
_symmetry.space_group_name_H-M   'P 1'
#
loop_
_entity.id
_entity.type
_entity.pdbx_description
1 polymer ?
#
loop_
_entity_poly.entity_id
_entity_poly.type
_entity_poly.pdbx_seq_one_letter_code
_entity_poly.pdbx_strand_id
1 'polypeptide(L)'
;LLPPMDRAVSALLDDLDARGLLKETLIVMGSEFGRTPKISLLAKHYKAPGRDHWGAVQSVFFAGGGVQGGRVIGSSDKLGGYPASDPQKPENMAATIYEALGIPREMMWKDAAERPHKIYHGDPIPGLLA
;
A
#
# COMPACT_ATOMS: atom_id res chain seq x y z
N LEU A 1 2.58 16.07 12.00
CA LEU A 1 2.19 14.63 12.05
C LEU A 1 3.28 13.71 11.49
N LEU A 2 3.94 14.05 10.37
CA LEU A 2 4.94 13.18 9.74
C LEU A 2 6.15 12.84 10.65
N PRO A 3 6.79 13.77 11.36
CA PRO A 3 7.94 13.42 12.18
C PRO A 3 7.67 12.40 13.30
N PRO A 4 6.55 12.46 14.05
CA PRO A 4 6.21 11.38 14.98
C PRO A 4 5.94 10.05 14.32
N MET A 5 5.27 10.03 13.17
CA MET A 5 5.01 8.81 12.41
C MET A 5 6.30 8.17 11.89
N ASP A 6 7.19 8.97 11.32
CA ASP A 6 8.49 8.54 10.82
C ASP A 6 9.32 7.86 11.92
N ARG A 7 9.40 8.47 13.10
CA ARG A 7 10.08 7.88 14.26
C ARG A 7 9.45 6.57 14.72
N ALA A 8 8.12 6.49 14.74
CA ALA A 8 7.42 5.28 15.16
C ALA A 8 7.64 4.13 14.18
N VAL A 9 7.57 4.41 12.88
CA VAL A 9 7.79 3.39 11.84
C VAL A 9 9.26 2.95 11.83
N SER A 10 10.21 3.88 11.90
CA SER A 10 11.65 3.56 12.01
C SER A 10 11.91 2.66 13.21
N ALA A 11 11.44 3.04 14.39
CA ALA A 11 11.66 2.27 15.62
C ALA A 11 11.02 0.87 15.54
N LEU A 12 9.85 0.74 14.91
CA LEU A 12 9.22 -0.56 14.67
C LEU A 12 10.07 -1.45 13.76
N LEU A 13 10.58 -0.90 12.67
CA LEU A 13 11.42 -1.64 11.72
C LEU A 13 12.73 -2.08 12.39
N ASP A 14 13.39 -1.18 13.11
CA ASP A 14 14.63 -1.46 13.84
C ASP A 14 14.43 -2.56 14.90
N ASP A 15 13.34 -2.50 15.68
CA ASP A 15 13.04 -3.52 16.69
C ASP A 15 12.75 -4.88 16.05
N LEU A 16 11.95 -4.92 15.00
CA LEU A 16 11.65 -6.17 14.28
C LEU A 16 12.89 -6.78 13.64
N ASP A 17 13.76 -5.96 13.06
CA ASP A 17 15.01 -6.43 12.45
C ASP A 17 15.97 -6.95 13.51
N ALA A 18 16.20 -6.20 14.59
CA ALA A 18 17.05 -6.61 15.70
C ALA A 18 16.62 -7.92 16.35
N ARG A 19 15.33 -8.20 16.34
CA ARG A 19 14.74 -9.45 16.87
C ARG A 19 14.64 -10.56 15.85
N GLY A 20 15.01 -10.31 14.58
CA GLY A 20 14.91 -11.28 13.48
C GLY A 20 13.48 -11.53 12.99
N LEU A 21 12.50 -10.73 13.45
CA LEU A 21 11.09 -10.89 13.12
C LEU A 21 10.70 -10.24 11.79
N LEU A 22 11.50 -9.29 11.30
CA LEU A 22 11.19 -8.56 10.06
C LEU A 22 11.09 -9.49 8.84
N LYS A 23 11.82 -10.58 8.84
CA LYS A 23 11.79 -11.58 7.76
C LYS A 23 10.44 -12.31 7.65
N GLU A 24 9.74 -12.45 8.77
CA GLU A 24 8.48 -13.19 8.86
C GLU A 24 7.27 -12.26 9.06
N THR A 25 7.49 -10.95 9.08
CA THR A 25 6.45 -9.95 9.33
C THR A 25 6.36 -9.00 8.15
N LEU A 26 5.25 -9.04 7.41
CA LEU A 26 4.96 -8.05 6.37
C LEU A 26 4.32 -6.81 6.99
N ILE A 27 4.93 -5.66 6.78
CA ILE A 27 4.41 -4.36 7.18
C ILE A 27 3.89 -3.65 5.93
N VAL A 28 2.64 -3.23 5.98
CA VAL A 28 2.00 -2.44 4.92
C VAL A 28 1.45 -1.16 5.51
N MET A 29 1.83 -0.03 4.94
CA MET A 29 1.31 1.28 5.32
C MET A 29 0.75 2.00 4.10
N GLY A 30 -0.50 2.35 4.15
CA GLY A 30 -1.22 3.05 3.09
C GLY A 30 -2.42 3.78 3.67
N SER A 31 -3.04 4.59 2.85
CA SER A 31 -4.35 5.19 3.14
C SER A 31 -5.38 4.69 2.14
N GLU A 32 -6.65 5.00 2.37
CA GLU A 32 -7.75 4.65 1.47
C GLU A 32 -7.75 5.49 0.19
N PHE A 33 -7.10 6.64 0.18
CA PHE A 33 -6.94 7.54 -0.98
C PHE A 33 -5.71 8.42 -0.83
N GLY A 34 -5.26 9.01 -1.93
CA GLY A 34 -4.25 10.06 -1.96
C GLY A 34 -4.83 11.45 -1.65
N ARG A 35 -4.05 12.47 -1.94
CA ARG A 35 -4.42 13.87 -1.74
C ARG A 35 -4.27 14.67 -3.02
N THR A 36 -5.20 15.60 -3.27
CA THR A 36 -5.15 16.46 -4.47
C THR A 36 -3.80 17.16 -4.60
N PRO A 37 -3.22 17.24 -5.83
CA PRO A 37 -2.01 18.03 -6.07
C PRO A 37 -2.16 19.50 -5.68
N LYS A 38 -3.35 20.04 -5.98
CA LYS A 38 -3.69 21.44 -5.70
C LYS A 38 -4.04 21.63 -4.22
N ILE A 39 -3.42 22.62 -3.60
CA ILE A 39 -3.84 23.12 -2.29
C ILE A 39 -4.98 24.11 -2.50
N SER A 40 -6.07 23.92 -1.77
CA SER A 40 -7.27 24.76 -1.85
C SER A 40 -7.77 25.17 -0.47
N LEU A 41 -8.54 26.23 -0.39
CA LEU A 41 -9.24 26.67 0.80
C LEU A 41 -10.73 26.58 0.55
N LEU A 42 -11.39 25.64 1.20
CA LEU A 42 -12.85 25.53 1.24
C LEU A 42 -13.34 26.26 2.49
N ALA A 43 -13.43 27.60 2.41
CA ALA A 43 -13.68 28.47 3.55
C ALA A 43 -14.95 28.13 4.37
N LYS A 44 -15.92 27.42 3.78
CA LYS A 44 -17.11 26.92 4.48
C LYS A 44 -16.81 25.75 5.42
N HIS A 45 -15.72 25.02 5.20
CA HIS A 45 -15.41 23.78 5.91
C HIS A 45 -14.08 23.84 6.69
N TYR A 46 -13.11 24.61 6.23
CA TYR A 46 -11.76 24.64 6.81
C TYR A 46 -11.27 26.07 7.05
N LYS A 47 -10.57 26.26 8.14
CA LYS A 47 -9.93 27.55 8.49
C LYS A 47 -8.56 27.77 7.84
N ALA A 48 -7.96 26.72 7.30
CA ALA A 48 -6.64 26.74 6.67
C ALA A 48 -6.65 26.01 5.32
N PRO A 49 -5.80 26.43 4.37
CA PRO A 49 -5.61 25.72 3.10
C PRO A 49 -5.14 24.28 3.34
N GLY A 50 -5.58 23.38 2.48
CA GLY A 50 -5.22 21.96 2.54
C GLY A 50 -5.40 21.25 1.20
N ARG A 51 -5.22 19.94 1.23
CA ARG A 51 -5.43 19.04 0.09
C ARG A 51 -6.63 18.15 0.38
N ASP A 52 -7.52 18.03 -0.59
CA ASP A 52 -8.70 17.16 -0.52
C ASP A 52 -8.36 15.70 -0.84
N HIS A 53 -9.37 14.84 -0.74
CA HIS A 53 -9.29 13.44 -1.12
C HIS A 53 -9.05 13.29 -2.61
N TRP A 54 -8.17 12.36 -2.99
CA TRP A 54 -7.83 12.11 -4.39
C TRP A 54 -7.62 10.62 -4.64
N GLY A 55 -8.56 10.00 -5.34
CA GLY A 55 -8.54 8.55 -5.57
C GLY A 55 -7.64 8.10 -6.73
N ALA A 56 -7.07 9.04 -7.51
CA ALA A 56 -6.35 8.67 -8.72
C ALA A 56 -4.92 8.17 -8.47
N VAL A 57 -4.29 8.60 -7.37
CA VAL A 57 -2.92 8.20 -7.04
C VAL A 57 -2.65 8.31 -5.55
N GLN A 58 -1.94 7.34 -5.01
CA GLN A 58 -1.40 7.36 -3.65
C GLN A 58 -0.10 6.57 -3.59
N SER A 59 0.65 6.74 -2.51
CA SER A 59 1.81 5.91 -2.20
C SER A 59 1.46 4.90 -1.13
N VAL A 60 1.96 3.67 -1.29
CA VAL A 60 1.85 2.60 -0.31
C VAL A 60 3.27 2.12 0.01
N PHE A 61 3.54 1.90 1.28
CA PHE A 61 4.83 1.41 1.77
C PHE A 61 4.72 -0.06 2.17
N PHE A 62 5.74 -0.83 1.80
CA PHE A 62 5.89 -2.22 2.18
C PHE A 62 7.27 -2.45 2.80
N ALA A 63 7.36 -3.27 3.84
CA ALA A 63 8.61 -3.72 4.43
C ALA A 63 8.48 -5.10 5.07
N GLY A 64 9.59 -5.85 5.12
CA GLY A 64 9.62 -7.18 5.72
C GLY A 64 8.87 -8.24 4.91
N GLY A 65 8.72 -9.44 5.46
CA GLY A 65 7.93 -10.52 4.86
C GLY A 65 8.31 -10.89 3.43
N GLY A 66 9.60 -10.87 3.08
CA GLY A 66 10.07 -11.16 1.72
C GLY A 66 10.08 -9.97 0.75
N VAL A 67 9.74 -8.76 1.22
CA VAL A 67 9.81 -7.54 0.39
C VAL A 67 11.25 -7.18 0.07
N GLN A 68 11.53 -6.90 -1.21
CA GLN A 68 12.82 -6.37 -1.67
C GLN A 68 12.88 -4.86 -1.36
N GLY A 69 13.54 -4.51 -0.26
CA GLY A 69 13.71 -3.13 0.19
C GLY A 69 14.47 -2.23 -0.78
N GLY A 70 14.38 -0.91 -0.55
CA GLY A 70 15.11 0.11 -1.33
C GLY A 70 14.57 0.35 -2.74
N ARG A 71 13.38 -0.15 -3.07
CA ARG A 71 12.75 0.01 -4.39
C ARG A 71 11.62 1.02 -4.34
N VAL A 72 11.43 1.71 -5.47
CA VAL A 72 10.24 2.49 -5.78
C VAL A 72 9.63 1.93 -7.06
N ILE A 73 8.38 1.52 -7.02
CA ILE A 73 7.65 0.94 -8.14
C ILE A 73 6.55 1.89 -8.55
N GLY A 74 6.57 2.29 -9.83
CA GLY A 74 5.67 3.27 -10.39
C GLY A 74 6.05 4.72 -10.06
N SER A 75 5.45 5.62 -10.80
CA SER A 75 5.58 7.06 -10.57
C SER A 75 4.29 7.80 -10.90
N SER A 76 4.11 8.97 -10.33
CA SER A 76 3.07 9.91 -10.74
C SER A 76 3.57 10.83 -11.84
N ASP A 77 2.63 11.54 -12.47
CA ASP A 77 2.94 12.66 -13.35
C ASP A 77 3.66 13.81 -12.60
N LYS A 78 4.13 14.81 -13.35
CA LYS A 78 4.88 15.95 -12.78
C LYS A 78 4.11 16.75 -11.74
N LEU A 79 2.78 16.66 -11.74
CA LEU A 79 1.93 17.36 -10.79
C LEU A 79 1.54 16.47 -9.59
N GLY A 80 1.87 15.17 -9.62
CA GLY A 80 1.41 14.21 -8.60
C GLY A 80 -0.09 13.94 -8.69
N GLY A 81 -0.68 14.10 -9.87
CA GLY A 81 -2.12 13.97 -10.08
C GLY A 81 -2.57 12.57 -10.49
N TYR A 82 -1.82 11.94 -11.37
CA TYR A 82 -2.18 10.64 -11.95
C TYR A 82 -0.96 9.73 -12.06
N PRO A 83 -1.14 8.40 -12.10
CA PRO A 83 -0.06 7.48 -12.39
C PRO A 83 0.52 7.75 -13.79
N ALA A 84 1.86 7.72 -13.92
CA ALA A 84 2.58 7.92 -15.18
C ALA A 84 3.36 6.69 -15.62
N SER A 85 3.87 5.88 -14.68
CA SER A 85 4.52 4.60 -14.98
C SER A 85 4.10 3.53 -13.98
N ASP A 86 4.12 2.29 -14.43
CA ASP A 86 3.87 1.08 -13.63
C ASP A 86 2.70 1.22 -12.64
N PRO A 87 1.49 1.60 -13.10
CA PRO A 87 0.35 1.83 -12.22
C PRO A 87 -0.05 0.54 -11.52
N GLN A 88 -0.23 0.62 -10.21
CA GLN A 88 -0.71 -0.49 -9.41
C GLN A 88 -2.15 -0.22 -8.93
N LYS A 89 -2.95 -1.27 -8.86
CA LYS A 89 -4.34 -1.21 -8.39
C LYS A 89 -4.44 -1.79 -6.97
N PRO A 90 -5.52 -1.49 -6.23
CA PRO A 90 -5.76 -2.12 -4.93
C PRO A 90 -5.75 -3.65 -4.98
N GLU A 91 -6.19 -4.24 -6.09
CA GLU A 91 -6.18 -5.69 -6.30
C GLU A 91 -4.75 -6.25 -6.39
N ASN A 92 -3.79 -5.48 -6.94
CA ASN A 92 -2.38 -5.88 -6.97
C ASN A 92 -1.78 -5.86 -5.56
N MET A 93 -2.14 -4.85 -4.75
CA MET A 93 -1.74 -4.79 -3.35
C MET A 93 -2.29 -5.98 -2.55
N ALA A 94 -3.56 -6.29 -2.69
CA ALA A 94 -4.18 -7.43 -2.04
C ALA A 94 -3.49 -8.75 -2.47
N ALA A 95 -3.27 -8.94 -3.77
CA ALA A 95 -2.58 -10.12 -4.29
C ALA A 95 -1.16 -10.27 -3.72
N THR A 96 -0.42 -9.16 -3.62
CA THR A 96 0.92 -9.15 -3.01
C THR A 96 0.89 -9.57 -1.54
N ILE A 97 -0.07 -9.07 -0.77
CA ILE A 97 -0.23 -9.44 0.65
C ILE A 97 -0.56 -10.94 0.77
N TYR A 98 -1.48 -11.45 -0.02
CA TYR A 98 -1.85 -12.86 0.04
C TYR A 98 -0.72 -13.78 -0.42
N GLU A 99 0.06 -13.39 -1.43
CA GLU A 99 1.24 -14.13 -1.86
C GLU A 99 2.32 -14.14 -0.77
N ALA A 100 2.60 -13.01 -0.12
CA ALA A 100 3.54 -12.93 1.00
C ALA A 100 3.09 -13.80 2.20
N LEU A 101 1.79 -13.99 2.38
CA LEU A 101 1.22 -14.90 3.39
C LEU A 101 1.21 -16.37 2.94
N GLY A 102 1.71 -16.69 1.75
CA GLY A 102 1.74 -18.06 1.22
C GLY A 102 0.37 -18.61 0.82
N ILE A 103 -0.61 -17.75 0.56
CA ILE A 103 -1.95 -18.16 0.13
C ILE A 103 -1.95 -18.38 -1.40
N PRO A 104 -2.12 -19.61 -1.87
CA PRO A 104 -2.09 -19.91 -3.30
C PRO A 104 -3.20 -19.17 -4.07
N ARG A 105 -2.86 -18.74 -5.30
CA ARG A 105 -3.80 -18.01 -6.17
C ARG A 105 -5.04 -18.82 -6.54
N GLU A 106 -4.92 -20.15 -6.54
CA GLU A 106 -5.99 -21.10 -6.85
C GLU A 106 -6.91 -21.36 -5.67
N MET A 107 -6.53 -20.91 -4.47
CA MET A 107 -7.34 -21.11 -3.27
C MET A 107 -8.69 -20.42 -3.41
N MET A 108 -9.73 -21.16 -3.03
CA MET A 108 -11.11 -20.70 -3.08
C MET A 108 -11.78 -20.85 -1.73
N TRP A 109 -12.73 -19.99 -1.48
CA TRP A 109 -13.70 -20.14 -0.41
C TRP A 109 -15.09 -20.38 -1.00
N LYS A 110 -16.01 -20.93 -0.21
CA LYS A 110 -17.39 -21.17 -0.64
C LYS A 110 -18.34 -20.27 0.15
N ASP A 111 -19.30 -19.70 -0.55
CA ASP A 111 -20.39 -18.96 0.09
C ASP A 111 -21.44 -19.90 0.71
N ALA A 112 -22.49 -19.32 1.33
CA ALA A 112 -23.57 -20.10 1.95
C ALA A 112 -24.37 -20.98 0.96
N ALA A 113 -24.24 -20.74 -0.34
CA ALA A 113 -24.85 -21.53 -1.41
C ALA A 113 -23.85 -22.52 -2.05
N GLU A 114 -22.72 -22.81 -1.36
CA GLU A 114 -21.64 -23.70 -1.81
C GLU A 114 -20.95 -23.28 -3.13
N ARG A 115 -21.11 -22.02 -3.58
CA ARG A 115 -20.47 -21.53 -4.80
C ARG A 115 -19.02 -21.15 -4.52
N PRO A 116 -18.06 -21.62 -5.35
CA PRO A 116 -16.66 -21.32 -5.18
C PRO A 116 -16.34 -19.87 -5.62
N HIS A 117 -15.55 -19.17 -4.82
CA HIS A 117 -15.04 -17.84 -5.10
C HIS A 117 -13.53 -17.80 -4.85
N LYS A 118 -12.78 -17.13 -5.72
CA LYS A 118 -11.37 -16.88 -5.47
C LYS A 118 -11.19 -15.95 -4.27
N ILE A 119 -10.15 -16.15 -3.48
CA ILE A 119 -9.81 -15.29 -2.35
C ILE A 119 -9.38 -13.92 -2.86
N TYR A 120 -8.61 -13.88 -3.96
CA TYR A 120 -8.20 -12.63 -4.61
C TYR A 120 -8.09 -12.80 -6.13
N HIS A 121 -8.11 -11.68 -6.87
CA HIS A 121 -8.15 -11.66 -8.33
C HIS A 121 -6.97 -10.94 -8.99
N GLY A 122 -6.26 -10.08 -8.27
CA GLY A 122 -5.14 -9.31 -8.81
C GLY A 122 -3.90 -10.16 -9.08
N ASP A 123 -2.95 -9.57 -9.78
CA ASP A 123 -1.58 -10.07 -9.88
C ASP A 123 -0.72 -9.34 -8.83
N PRO A 124 0.23 -10.01 -8.17
CA PRO A 124 1.15 -9.37 -7.26
C PRO A 124 1.93 -8.25 -7.94
N ILE A 125 2.36 -7.26 -7.18
CA ILE A 125 3.15 -6.13 -7.68
C ILE A 125 4.50 -6.66 -8.16
N PRO A 126 4.83 -6.52 -9.47
CA PRO A 126 6.06 -7.09 -10.03
C PRO A 126 7.30 -6.54 -9.36
N GLY A 127 8.21 -7.44 -8.95
CA GLY A 127 9.50 -7.08 -8.36
C GLY A 127 9.42 -6.51 -6.94
N LEU A 128 8.28 -6.61 -6.25
CA LEU A 128 8.17 -6.20 -4.85
C LEU A 128 8.57 -7.32 -3.89
N LEU A 129 8.18 -8.56 -4.17
CA LEU A 129 8.59 -9.75 -3.42
C LEU A 129 9.83 -10.41 -4.04
N ALA A 130 10.61 -11.13 -3.23
CA ALA A 130 11.81 -11.86 -3.63
C ALA A 130 11.48 -13.17 -4.34
#